data_1c750da37feca804eb4dd5e2296db822
#
_entry.id   1c750da37feca804eb4dd5e2296db822
#
_cell.length_a   1.000
_cell.length_b   1.000
_cell.length_c   1.000
_cell.angle_alpha   90.00
_cell.angle_beta   90.00
_cell.angle_gamma   90.00
#
_symmetry.space_group_name_H-M   'P 1'
#
loop_
_entity.id
_entity.type
_entity.pdbx_description
1 polymer ?
#
loop_
_entity_poly.entity_id
_entity_poly.type
_entity_poly.pdbx_seq_one_letter_code
_entity_poly.pdbx_strand_id
1 'polypeptide(L)'
;MFLTDEEKRILDGAEGAGKQKAMEMLYALGVTFDAEKLIPIKRAHVALSGQEGDTYWCELLVEGGATCAVPPTTNPYWDTDYLTKFYDVTKEELDLANRTGEAYRKIGAILTYHCAPGVCSNVPFLGEHIAFSESSATPYVNGALGARSNRESSISALAAAVVGKTPYYGYHIDENRHGDILIEVDAELNECYDWGILGHCIGEMAGSLDPVLVFKNKVRPSQEDFLYFGAEAATSGAVAMYHMVGITPEAPTLEAAFGGKKIPAPAALITNKTLKDQETKLTAATGDINLVMLGCPHYTYSQILEIERLFAGRKVSHNTAFWILAESGAVELAERSRLRQKLELLGVRMVGNTCIDEPCWKSFEGSLGVTDSPKCAYYRERRGQPFAIRRLSECVEAAIKGRLD
;
A
#
# COMPACT_ATOMS: atom_id res chain seq x y z
N MET A 1 -22.00 10.51 -19.48
CA MET A 1 -20.75 11.29 -19.28
C MET A 1 -20.52 12.21 -20.47
N PHE A 2 -20.26 13.51 -20.23
CA PHE A 2 -19.91 14.48 -21.27
C PHE A 2 -18.42 14.35 -21.65
N LEU A 3 -18.13 14.40 -22.95
CA LEU A 3 -16.75 14.46 -23.47
C LEU A 3 -16.56 15.75 -24.28
N THR A 4 -15.41 16.38 -24.10
CA THR A 4 -14.94 17.49 -24.97
C THR A 4 -14.64 16.99 -26.39
N ASP A 5 -14.47 17.89 -27.34
CA ASP A 5 -14.15 17.50 -28.74
C ASP A 5 -12.75 16.85 -28.83
N GLU A 6 -11.81 17.26 -27.97
CA GLU A 6 -10.50 16.61 -27.85
C GLU A 6 -10.65 15.15 -27.36
N GLU A 7 -11.42 14.93 -26.28
CA GLU A 7 -11.67 13.61 -25.71
C GLU A 7 -12.40 12.67 -26.68
N LYS A 8 -13.36 13.19 -27.45
CA LYS A 8 -14.03 12.44 -28.53
C LYS A 8 -13.03 12.02 -29.61
N ARG A 9 -12.14 12.92 -30.03
CA ARG A 9 -11.08 12.59 -31.01
C ARG A 9 -10.16 11.46 -30.53
N ILE A 10 -9.82 11.46 -29.25
CA ILE A 10 -9.03 10.36 -28.66
C ILE A 10 -9.84 9.05 -28.71
N LEU A 11 -11.10 9.10 -28.31
CA LEU A 11 -12.01 7.94 -28.32
C LEU A 11 -12.23 7.40 -29.73
N ASP A 12 -12.26 8.28 -30.75
CA ASP A 12 -12.37 7.93 -32.17
C ASP A 12 -11.03 7.46 -32.80
N GLY A 13 -9.96 7.37 -32.00
CA GLY A 13 -8.66 6.84 -32.44
C GLY A 13 -7.74 7.84 -33.15
N ALA A 14 -8.04 9.13 -33.15
CA ALA A 14 -7.24 10.14 -33.84
C ALA A 14 -5.82 10.31 -33.26
N GLU A 15 -5.58 9.82 -32.04
CA GLU A 15 -4.29 9.89 -31.35
C GLU A 15 -3.61 8.51 -31.16
N GLY A 16 -3.99 7.55 -31.99
CA GLY A 16 -3.45 6.19 -31.99
C GLY A 16 -4.26 5.17 -31.20
N ALA A 17 -4.12 3.90 -31.58
CA ALA A 17 -4.93 2.81 -31.05
C ALA A 17 -4.73 2.58 -29.54
N GLY A 18 -3.53 2.73 -29.03
CA GLY A 18 -3.25 2.54 -27.60
C GLY A 18 -3.91 3.61 -26.73
N LYS A 19 -3.84 4.89 -27.15
CA LYS A 19 -4.52 5.97 -26.41
C LYS A 19 -6.03 5.88 -26.52
N GLN A 20 -6.54 5.41 -27.67
CA GLN A 20 -7.95 5.09 -27.86
C GLN A 20 -8.41 4.03 -26.84
N LYS A 21 -7.67 2.93 -26.69
CA LYS A 21 -8.00 1.86 -25.73
C LYS A 21 -8.03 2.36 -24.29
N ALA A 22 -7.07 3.21 -23.90
CA ALA A 22 -7.08 3.85 -22.60
C ALA A 22 -8.31 4.74 -22.41
N MET A 23 -8.69 5.53 -23.42
CA MET A 23 -9.90 6.37 -23.36
C MET A 23 -11.18 5.55 -23.33
N GLU A 24 -11.29 4.45 -24.08
CA GLU A 24 -12.43 3.52 -24.05
C GLU A 24 -12.65 2.98 -22.63
N MET A 25 -11.56 2.59 -21.93
CA MET A 25 -11.60 2.14 -20.53
C MET A 25 -12.14 3.23 -19.60
N LEU A 26 -11.61 4.45 -19.68
CA LEU A 26 -12.05 5.57 -18.83
C LEU A 26 -13.49 5.98 -19.13
N TYR A 27 -13.89 5.96 -20.41
CA TYR A 27 -15.25 6.27 -20.81
C TYR A 27 -16.24 5.24 -20.25
N ALA A 28 -15.94 3.94 -20.39
CA ALA A 28 -16.76 2.86 -19.85
C ALA A 28 -16.89 2.96 -18.33
N LEU A 29 -15.77 3.22 -17.63
CA LEU A 29 -15.75 3.44 -16.19
C LEU A 29 -16.60 4.64 -15.78
N GLY A 30 -16.44 5.77 -16.48
CA GLY A 30 -17.19 6.98 -16.22
C GLY A 30 -18.70 6.82 -16.46
N VAL A 31 -19.11 6.06 -17.49
CA VAL A 31 -20.52 5.74 -17.72
C VAL A 31 -21.05 4.83 -16.61
N THR A 32 -20.27 3.83 -16.18
CA THR A 32 -20.69 2.87 -15.15
C THR A 32 -20.93 3.53 -13.79
N PHE A 33 -20.13 4.54 -13.45
CA PHE A 33 -20.21 5.26 -12.19
C PHE A 33 -20.88 6.63 -12.28
N ASP A 34 -21.66 6.88 -13.33
CA ASP A 34 -22.43 8.11 -13.57
C ASP A 34 -21.56 9.39 -13.49
N ALA A 35 -20.29 9.30 -13.91
CA ALA A 35 -19.42 10.46 -13.95
C ALA A 35 -19.94 11.52 -14.92
N GLU A 36 -19.95 12.79 -14.50
CA GLU A 36 -20.38 13.90 -15.34
C GLU A 36 -19.41 14.11 -16.53
N LYS A 37 -18.11 14.06 -16.25
CA LYS A 37 -17.02 14.42 -17.19
C LYS A 37 -15.71 13.74 -16.80
N LEU A 38 -14.67 13.93 -17.62
CA LEU A 38 -13.28 13.64 -17.24
C LEU A 38 -12.64 14.89 -16.58
N ILE A 39 -11.74 14.66 -15.64
CA ILE A 39 -10.95 15.71 -14.98
C ILE A 39 -9.44 15.39 -15.10
N PRO A 40 -8.58 16.40 -15.20
CA PRO A 40 -7.14 16.18 -15.27
C PRO A 40 -6.61 15.62 -13.95
N ILE A 41 -5.66 14.69 -14.04
CA ILE A 41 -4.88 14.22 -12.90
C ILE A 41 -3.49 14.87 -12.88
N LYS A 42 -2.92 15.01 -11.68
CA LYS A 42 -1.57 15.55 -11.49
C LYS A 42 -0.53 14.45 -11.33
N ARG A 43 -0.95 13.30 -10.82
CA ARG A 43 -0.09 12.17 -10.49
C ARG A 43 -0.82 10.86 -10.74
N ALA A 44 -0.05 9.82 -11.04
CA ALA A 44 -0.54 8.46 -11.12
C ALA A 44 0.42 7.49 -10.42
N HIS A 45 -0.12 6.40 -9.90
CA HIS A 45 0.63 5.30 -9.35
C HIS A 45 -0.04 3.98 -9.72
N VAL A 46 0.71 3.09 -10.36
CA VAL A 46 0.16 1.87 -10.94
C VAL A 46 0.65 0.65 -10.16
N ALA A 47 -0.28 -0.15 -9.65
CA ALA A 47 0.04 -1.44 -9.07
C ALA A 47 0.58 -2.37 -10.18
N LEU A 48 1.76 -2.95 -9.92
CA LEU A 48 2.29 -4.04 -10.72
C LEU A 48 1.96 -5.33 -9.96
N SER A 49 1.04 -6.12 -10.50
CA SER A 49 0.67 -7.37 -9.84
C SER A 49 1.55 -8.55 -10.26
N GLY A 50 2.43 -8.36 -11.23
CA GLY A 50 3.22 -9.43 -11.83
C GLY A 50 2.38 -10.52 -12.51
N GLN A 51 1.16 -10.20 -12.89
CA GLN A 51 0.24 -11.12 -13.57
C GLN A 51 0.20 -10.85 -15.06
N GLU A 52 -0.03 -11.89 -15.85
CA GLU A 52 -0.13 -11.79 -17.31
C GLU A 52 -1.15 -10.75 -17.77
N GLY A 53 -2.29 -10.62 -17.07
CA GLY A 53 -3.33 -9.67 -17.44
C GLY A 53 -2.87 -8.21 -17.40
N ASP A 54 -2.13 -7.81 -16.38
CA ASP A 54 -1.61 -6.43 -16.24
C ASP A 54 -0.49 -6.17 -17.25
N THR A 55 0.40 -7.15 -17.46
CA THR A 55 1.46 -7.07 -18.46
C THR A 55 0.88 -6.96 -19.86
N TYR A 56 -0.08 -7.82 -20.22
CA TYR A 56 -0.78 -7.79 -21.49
C TYR A 56 -1.47 -6.44 -21.75
N TRP A 57 -2.15 -5.87 -20.74
CA TRP A 57 -2.79 -4.57 -20.88
C TRP A 57 -1.78 -3.47 -21.19
N CYS A 58 -0.65 -3.44 -20.51
CA CYS A 58 0.41 -2.47 -20.77
C CYS A 58 1.02 -2.67 -22.16
N GLU A 59 1.32 -3.92 -22.57
CA GLU A 59 1.83 -4.26 -23.88
C GLU A 59 0.86 -3.82 -24.99
N LEU A 60 -0.44 -4.06 -24.84
CA LEU A 60 -1.48 -3.64 -25.79
C LEU A 60 -1.47 -2.12 -26.01
N LEU A 61 -1.33 -1.34 -24.92
CA LEU A 61 -1.26 0.12 -25.03
C LEU A 61 0.02 0.56 -25.73
N VAL A 62 1.16 -0.05 -25.41
CA VAL A 62 2.48 0.22 -26.02
C VAL A 62 2.47 -0.11 -27.51
N GLU A 63 1.97 -1.28 -27.91
CA GLU A 63 1.86 -1.71 -29.31
C GLU A 63 0.94 -0.77 -30.10
N GLY A 64 -0.08 -0.22 -29.47
CA GLY A 64 -0.93 0.82 -30.04
C GLY A 64 -0.31 2.23 -30.06
N GLY A 65 0.97 2.37 -29.71
CA GLY A 65 1.72 3.63 -29.76
C GLY A 65 1.45 4.58 -28.58
N ALA A 66 0.83 4.11 -27.49
CA ALA A 66 0.57 4.97 -26.33
C ALA A 66 1.82 5.25 -25.51
N THR A 67 1.86 6.45 -24.93
CA THR A 67 2.78 6.86 -23.87
C THR A 67 2.00 7.60 -22.78
N CYS A 68 2.47 7.57 -21.54
CA CYS A 68 1.81 8.26 -20.45
C CYS A 68 1.93 9.78 -20.58
N ALA A 69 0.79 10.48 -20.56
CA ALA A 69 0.74 11.93 -20.44
C ALA A 69 1.16 12.40 -19.04
N VAL A 70 0.87 11.58 -18.03
CA VAL A 70 1.33 11.75 -16.64
C VAL A 70 2.13 10.50 -16.28
N PRO A 71 3.48 10.55 -16.25
CA PRO A 71 4.31 9.40 -15.92
C PRO A 71 3.95 8.81 -14.56
N PRO A 72 3.44 7.57 -14.48
CA PRO A 72 3.10 6.96 -13.21
C PRO A 72 4.34 6.42 -12.50
N THR A 73 4.36 6.47 -11.17
CA THR A 73 5.22 5.62 -10.36
C THR A 73 4.62 4.20 -10.27
N THR A 74 5.41 3.21 -9.86
CA THR A 74 4.97 1.82 -9.85
C THR A 74 5.09 1.16 -8.49
N ASN A 75 4.20 0.21 -8.24
CA ASN A 75 4.28 -0.71 -7.11
C ASN A 75 5.54 -1.56 -7.16
N PRO A 76 5.94 -2.16 -6.01
CA PRO A 76 6.96 -3.19 -6.01
C PRO A 76 6.53 -4.35 -6.89
N TYR A 77 7.53 -4.95 -7.50
CA TYR A 77 7.41 -6.26 -8.11
C TYR A 77 8.34 -7.23 -7.36
N TRP A 78 9.49 -7.57 -7.92
CA TRP A 78 10.55 -8.25 -7.20
C TRP A 78 11.91 -8.00 -7.84
N ASP A 79 12.95 -7.95 -7.00
CA ASP A 79 14.33 -7.77 -7.44
C ASP A 79 14.88 -9.12 -7.91
N THR A 80 14.70 -9.40 -9.22
CA THR A 80 15.11 -10.67 -9.81
C THR A 80 16.61 -10.91 -9.69
N ASP A 81 17.44 -9.87 -9.88
CA ASP A 81 18.90 -9.98 -9.85
C ASP A 81 19.45 -10.28 -8.45
N TYR A 82 18.75 -9.79 -7.42
CA TYR A 82 19.18 -10.03 -6.05
C TYR A 82 18.60 -11.32 -5.47
N LEU A 83 17.31 -11.58 -5.65
CA LEU A 83 16.60 -12.67 -4.99
C LEU A 83 16.91 -14.07 -5.60
N THR A 84 17.24 -14.13 -6.88
CA THR A 84 17.71 -15.40 -7.52
C THR A 84 19.02 -15.93 -6.94
N LYS A 85 19.76 -15.10 -6.17
CA LYS A 85 20.93 -15.58 -5.41
C LYS A 85 20.55 -16.45 -4.20
N PHE A 86 19.29 -16.39 -3.78
CA PHE A 86 18.81 -17.04 -2.55
C PHE A 86 17.69 -18.05 -2.80
N TYR A 87 16.91 -17.88 -3.87
CA TYR A 87 15.70 -18.64 -4.12
C TYR A 87 15.63 -19.09 -5.59
N ASP A 88 15.16 -20.32 -5.78
CA ASP A 88 14.88 -20.85 -7.11
C ASP A 88 13.58 -20.25 -7.66
N VAL A 89 13.65 -19.77 -8.89
CA VAL A 89 12.51 -19.25 -9.65
C VAL A 89 12.52 -19.87 -11.03
N THR A 90 11.35 -20.03 -11.63
CA THR A 90 11.25 -20.61 -12.96
C THR A 90 11.64 -19.58 -14.03
N LYS A 91 11.97 -20.11 -15.21
CA LYS A 91 12.25 -19.25 -16.36
C LYS A 91 11.03 -18.41 -16.74
N GLU A 92 9.85 -18.99 -16.67
CA GLU A 92 8.58 -18.34 -16.98
C GLU A 92 8.33 -17.15 -16.03
N GLU A 93 8.61 -17.29 -14.73
CA GLU A 93 8.52 -16.21 -13.74
C GLU A 93 9.50 -15.06 -14.05
N LEU A 94 10.74 -15.40 -14.45
CA LEU A 94 11.74 -14.40 -14.86
C LEU A 94 11.36 -13.69 -16.16
N ASP A 95 10.89 -14.44 -17.16
CA ASP A 95 10.49 -13.90 -18.46
C ASP A 95 9.30 -12.94 -18.28
N LEU A 96 8.32 -13.30 -17.45
CA LEU A 96 7.19 -12.40 -17.12
C LEU A 96 7.66 -11.12 -16.41
N ALA A 97 8.57 -11.25 -15.43
CA ALA A 97 9.13 -10.09 -14.74
C ALA A 97 9.83 -9.12 -15.70
N ASN A 98 10.64 -9.65 -16.59
CA ASN A 98 11.36 -8.86 -17.58
C ASN A 98 10.41 -8.18 -18.58
N ARG A 99 9.41 -8.92 -19.10
CA ARG A 99 8.36 -8.37 -19.98
C ARG A 99 7.60 -7.24 -19.31
N THR A 100 7.16 -7.46 -18.06
CA THR A 100 6.44 -6.45 -17.27
C THR A 100 7.27 -5.18 -17.15
N GLY A 101 8.50 -5.28 -16.65
CA GLY A 101 9.39 -4.12 -16.49
C GLY A 101 9.64 -3.39 -17.80
N GLU A 102 9.84 -4.11 -18.90
CA GLU A 102 10.07 -3.52 -20.23
C GLU A 102 8.83 -2.82 -20.79
N ALA A 103 7.63 -3.40 -20.64
CA ALA A 103 6.39 -2.80 -21.09
C ALA A 103 6.13 -1.47 -20.36
N TYR A 104 6.27 -1.47 -19.02
CA TYR A 104 6.08 -0.26 -18.21
C TYR A 104 7.15 0.81 -18.47
N ARG A 105 8.38 0.41 -18.81
CA ARG A 105 9.42 1.34 -19.22
C ARG A 105 9.08 2.00 -20.57
N LYS A 106 8.60 1.21 -21.55
CA LYS A 106 8.20 1.69 -22.88
C LYS A 106 7.02 2.65 -22.82
N ILE A 107 6.03 2.42 -21.97
CA ILE A 107 4.87 3.31 -21.85
C ILE A 107 5.21 4.63 -21.12
N GLY A 108 6.41 4.75 -20.54
CA GLY A 108 6.89 5.95 -19.86
C GLY A 108 6.63 5.97 -18.35
N ALA A 109 6.46 4.81 -17.72
CA ALA A 109 6.36 4.72 -16.26
C ALA A 109 7.73 4.90 -15.59
N ILE A 110 7.72 5.45 -14.39
CA ILE A 110 8.88 5.57 -13.50
C ILE A 110 8.87 4.36 -12.59
N LEU A 111 9.77 3.41 -12.84
CA LEU A 111 9.83 2.15 -12.09
C LEU A 111 10.40 2.37 -10.69
N THR A 112 9.57 2.90 -9.79
CA THR A 112 9.95 3.16 -8.39
C THR A 112 9.86 1.92 -7.52
N TYR A 113 9.06 0.95 -7.93
CA TYR A 113 8.85 -0.30 -7.21
C TYR A 113 8.55 -0.11 -5.71
N HIS A 114 7.62 0.80 -5.40
CA HIS A 114 7.31 1.21 -4.04
C HIS A 114 5.81 1.21 -3.76
N CYS A 115 5.36 0.55 -2.69
CA CYS A 115 3.92 0.45 -2.35
C CYS A 115 3.37 1.63 -1.53
N ALA A 116 4.22 2.58 -1.14
CA ALA A 116 3.82 3.77 -0.38
C ALA A 116 4.33 5.07 -1.06
N PRO A 117 3.97 5.33 -2.33
CA PRO A 117 4.50 6.46 -3.11
C PRO A 117 4.25 7.82 -2.46
N GLY A 118 3.15 7.98 -1.74
CA GLY A 118 2.79 9.20 -1.01
C GLY A 118 3.75 9.56 0.13
N VAL A 119 4.67 8.67 0.49
CA VAL A 119 5.67 8.91 1.54
C VAL A 119 6.91 9.60 0.99
N CYS A 120 7.36 9.29 -0.22
CA CYS A 120 8.63 9.77 -0.73
C CYS A 120 8.68 10.06 -2.23
N SER A 121 8.21 9.16 -3.08
CA SER A 121 8.46 9.21 -4.52
C SER A 121 7.40 9.94 -5.33
N ASN A 122 6.16 10.05 -4.81
CA ASN A 122 5.03 10.64 -5.51
C ASN A 122 4.01 11.25 -4.53
N VAL A 123 4.46 12.26 -3.79
CA VAL A 123 3.69 12.90 -2.71
C VAL A 123 2.72 13.91 -3.29
N PRO A 124 1.40 13.71 -3.19
CA PRO A 124 0.42 14.69 -3.65
C PRO A 124 0.20 15.80 -2.62
N PHE A 125 -0.35 16.92 -3.08
CA PHE A 125 -0.84 17.99 -2.23
C PHE A 125 -2.34 17.87 -1.95
N LEU A 126 -2.78 18.55 -0.89
CA LEU A 126 -4.19 18.67 -0.53
C LEU A 126 -5.03 19.10 -1.75
N GLY A 127 -6.09 18.37 -2.04
CA GLY A 127 -7.04 18.66 -3.13
C GLY A 127 -6.55 18.25 -4.53
N GLU A 128 -5.32 17.75 -4.71
CA GLU A 128 -4.89 17.24 -6.03
C GLU A 128 -5.70 16.01 -6.43
N HIS A 129 -6.22 16.02 -7.66
CA HIS A 129 -6.80 14.84 -8.30
C HIS A 129 -5.69 13.95 -8.84
N ILE A 130 -5.70 12.67 -8.43
CA ILE A 130 -4.67 11.68 -8.74
C ILE A 130 -5.31 10.33 -9.06
N ALA A 131 -4.56 9.40 -9.65
CA ALA A 131 -5.02 8.04 -9.93
C ALA A 131 -4.04 7.04 -9.32
N PHE A 132 -4.36 6.57 -8.11
CA PHE A 132 -3.51 5.62 -7.36
C PHE A 132 -4.21 4.28 -7.20
N SER A 133 -3.54 3.20 -7.57
CA SER A 133 -4.09 1.84 -7.56
C SER A 133 -3.56 0.94 -6.43
N GLU A 134 -2.69 1.46 -5.56
CA GLU A 134 -2.18 0.67 -4.42
C GLU A 134 -3.08 0.79 -3.19
N SER A 135 -3.41 -0.36 -2.60
CA SER A 135 -4.34 -0.46 -1.47
C SER A 135 -3.84 0.24 -0.19
N SER A 136 -2.52 0.27 0.06
CA SER A 136 -1.94 1.00 1.20
C SER A 136 -1.86 2.50 0.92
N ALA A 137 -1.61 2.87 -0.34
CA ALA A 137 -1.40 4.26 -0.71
C ALA A 137 -2.71 5.06 -0.74
N THR A 138 -3.81 4.47 -1.24
CA THR A 138 -5.07 5.18 -1.42
C THR A 138 -5.62 5.77 -0.11
N PRO A 139 -5.80 5.03 0.99
CA PRO A 139 -6.27 5.62 2.25
C PRO A 139 -5.29 6.63 2.84
N TYR A 140 -3.99 6.41 2.66
CA TYR A 140 -2.97 7.35 3.13
C TYR A 140 -3.05 8.70 2.40
N VAL A 141 -3.10 8.70 1.05
CA VAL A 141 -3.16 9.96 0.31
C VAL A 141 -4.50 10.66 0.45
N ASN A 142 -5.60 9.92 0.56
CA ASN A 142 -6.93 10.49 0.78
C ASN A 142 -7.09 11.03 2.21
N GLY A 143 -6.84 10.22 3.22
CA GLY A 143 -7.06 10.57 4.62
C GLY A 143 -5.97 11.48 5.17
N ALA A 144 -4.69 11.05 5.15
CA ALA A 144 -3.60 11.79 5.79
C ALA A 144 -3.18 13.04 5.00
N LEU A 145 -3.20 13.01 3.64
CA LEU A 145 -2.76 14.11 2.80
C LEU A 145 -3.90 14.94 2.20
N GLY A 146 -5.13 14.41 2.19
CA GLY A 146 -6.29 15.09 1.60
C GLY A 146 -6.23 15.22 0.08
N ALA A 147 -5.48 14.36 -0.60
CA ALA A 147 -5.53 14.22 -2.05
C ALA A 147 -6.79 13.44 -2.45
N ARG A 148 -7.08 13.34 -3.74
CA ARG A 148 -8.34 12.80 -4.26
C ARG A 148 -8.07 11.66 -5.24
N SER A 149 -8.21 10.44 -4.77
CA SER A 149 -8.09 9.23 -5.58
C SER A 149 -9.25 8.28 -5.28
N ASN A 150 -9.87 7.74 -6.32
CA ASN A 150 -10.64 6.52 -6.14
C ASN A 150 -9.70 5.34 -5.85
N ARG A 151 -10.25 4.19 -5.46
CA ARG A 151 -9.52 2.92 -5.46
C ARG A 151 -9.40 2.43 -6.90
N GLU A 152 -8.37 2.90 -7.58
CA GLU A 152 -8.12 2.50 -8.96
C GLU A 152 -7.64 1.05 -9.03
N SER A 153 -7.92 0.40 -10.16
CA SER A 153 -7.21 -0.81 -10.57
C SER A 153 -5.89 -0.44 -11.27
N SER A 154 -4.98 -1.39 -11.45
CA SER A 154 -3.80 -1.20 -12.29
C SER A 154 -4.17 -0.73 -13.70
N ILE A 155 -5.23 -1.31 -14.25
CA ILE A 155 -5.76 -1.02 -15.60
C ILE A 155 -6.29 0.41 -15.70
N SER A 156 -7.15 0.85 -14.76
CA SER A 156 -7.74 2.19 -14.77
C SER A 156 -6.72 3.28 -14.45
N ALA A 157 -5.82 3.05 -13.51
CA ALA A 157 -4.75 3.99 -13.17
C ALA A 157 -3.78 4.18 -14.34
N LEU A 158 -3.42 3.10 -15.06
CA LEU A 158 -2.58 3.20 -16.26
C LEU A 158 -3.30 3.92 -17.39
N ALA A 159 -4.59 3.63 -17.61
CA ALA A 159 -5.40 4.37 -18.60
C ALA A 159 -5.48 5.86 -18.25
N ALA A 160 -5.68 6.20 -16.97
CA ALA A 160 -5.67 7.58 -16.51
C ALA A 160 -4.30 8.26 -16.72
N ALA A 161 -3.20 7.54 -16.48
CA ALA A 161 -1.85 8.03 -16.74
C ALA A 161 -1.60 8.32 -18.23
N VAL A 162 -2.06 7.44 -19.13
CA VAL A 162 -1.94 7.57 -20.58
C VAL A 162 -2.74 8.77 -21.11
N VAL A 163 -3.97 8.92 -20.65
CA VAL A 163 -4.86 10.03 -21.10
C VAL A 163 -4.55 11.33 -20.35
N GLY A 164 -4.00 11.26 -19.13
CA GLY A 164 -3.80 12.41 -18.25
C GLY A 164 -5.06 12.86 -17.52
N LYS A 165 -6.13 12.06 -17.53
CA LYS A 165 -7.43 12.38 -16.96
C LYS A 165 -8.06 11.13 -16.32
N THR A 166 -9.01 11.34 -15.39
CA THR A 166 -9.83 10.29 -14.78
C THR A 166 -11.30 10.72 -14.75
N PRO A 167 -12.28 9.80 -14.71
CA PRO A 167 -13.68 10.18 -14.55
C PRO A 167 -13.96 10.88 -13.23
N TYR A 168 -14.83 11.90 -13.25
CA TYR A 168 -15.22 12.68 -12.07
C TYR A 168 -16.36 12.00 -11.32
N TYR A 169 -15.98 11.07 -10.43
CA TYR A 169 -16.90 10.30 -9.56
C TYR A 169 -16.20 9.93 -8.24
N GLY A 170 -16.94 9.34 -7.32
CA GLY A 170 -16.41 8.83 -6.05
C GLY A 170 -15.67 9.90 -5.25
N TYR A 171 -14.48 9.61 -4.78
CA TYR A 171 -13.68 10.52 -3.93
C TYR A 171 -13.08 11.74 -4.65
N HIS A 172 -13.32 11.91 -5.94
CA HIS A 172 -13.02 13.16 -6.63
C HIS A 172 -14.05 14.25 -6.34
N ILE A 173 -15.25 13.87 -5.87
CA ILE A 173 -16.38 14.75 -5.53
C ILE A 173 -16.34 15.07 -4.04
N ASP A 174 -16.45 16.36 -3.67
CA ASP A 174 -16.34 16.82 -2.28
C ASP A 174 -17.37 16.15 -1.36
N GLU A 175 -18.61 16.03 -1.82
CA GLU A 175 -19.73 15.48 -1.05
C GLU A 175 -19.55 14.00 -0.70
N ASN A 176 -18.78 13.25 -1.49
CA ASN A 176 -18.51 11.84 -1.28
C ASN A 176 -17.32 11.58 -0.36
N ARG A 177 -16.66 12.63 0.14
CA ARG A 177 -15.50 12.52 1.04
C ARG A 177 -15.88 12.69 2.51
N HIS A 178 -17.14 12.97 2.80
CA HIS A 178 -17.63 13.12 4.16
C HIS A 178 -17.82 11.77 4.82
N GLY A 179 -17.49 11.70 6.13
CA GLY A 179 -17.60 10.47 6.90
C GLY A 179 -19.01 9.90 7.02
N ASP A 180 -19.08 8.60 7.16
CA ASP A 180 -20.33 7.83 7.29
C ASP A 180 -20.55 7.30 8.70
N ILE A 181 -19.46 6.96 9.41
CA ILE A 181 -19.51 6.30 10.71
C ILE A 181 -18.56 6.98 11.70
N LEU A 182 -19.06 7.22 12.92
CA LEU A 182 -18.26 7.80 14.01
C LEU A 182 -17.73 6.70 14.94
N ILE A 183 -16.43 6.71 15.21
CA ILE A 183 -15.77 5.77 16.12
C ILE A 183 -14.93 6.59 17.12
N GLU A 184 -15.15 6.32 18.42
CA GLU A 184 -14.34 6.90 19.49
C GLU A 184 -13.15 5.99 19.78
N VAL A 185 -11.97 6.57 20.04
CA VAL A 185 -10.75 5.84 20.39
C VAL A 185 -10.24 6.31 21.75
N ASP A 186 -10.23 5.40 22.73
CA ASP A 186 -9.69 5.56 24.08
C ASP A 186 -8.68 4.45 24.34
N ALA A 187 -7.63 4.44 23.51
CA ALA A 187 -6.55 3.47 23.58
C ALA A 187 -5.20 4.17 23.53
N GLU A 188 -4.18 3.54 24.08
CA GLU A 188 -2.79 3.97 23.98
C GLU A 188 -2.20 3.44 22.66
N LEU A 189 -1.60 4.35 21.87
CA LEU A 189 -0.97 4.06 20.59
C LEU A 189 0.47 4.53 20.68
N ASN A 190 1.40 3.61 20.94
CA ASN A 190 2.78 3.93 21.27
C ASN A 190 3.76 3.66 20.13
N GLU A 191 3.40 2.80 19.18
CA GLU A 191 4.23 2.40 18.04
C GLU A 191 3.39 2.09 16.80
N CYS A 192 3.99 2.02 15.62
CA CYS A 192 3.29 1.76 14.35
C CYS A 192 2.43 0.49 14.40
N TYR A 193 2.86 -0.53 15.13
CA TYR A 193 2.10 -1.75 15.36
C TYR A 193 0.69 -1.48 15.95
N ASP A 194 0.60 -0.59 16.97
CA ASP A 194 -0.68 -0.25 17.59
C ASP A 194 -1.62 0.44 16.60
N TRP A 195 -1.08 1.31 15.74
CA TRP A 195 -1.82 1.95 14.66
C TRP A 195 -2.27 0.95 13.58
N GLY A 196 -1.45 -0.06 13.30
CA GLY A 196 -1.82 -1.17 12.41
C GLY A 196 -2.99 -1.98 12.98
N ILE A 197 -2.92 -2.39 14.25
CA ILE A 197 -4.01 -3.11 14.92
C ILE A 197 -5.28 -2.25 14.99
N LEU A 198 -5.17 -0.94 15.28
CA LEU A 198 -6.29 -0.01 15.23
C LEU A 198 -6.89 0.03 13.82
N GLY A 199 -6.06 0.19 12.79
CA GLY A 199 -6.50 0.21 11.39
C GLY A 199 -7.27 -1.06 11.03
N HIS A 200 -6.77 -2.21 11.45
CA HIS A 200 -7.43 -3.50 11.22
C HIS A 200 -8.81 -3.57 11.92
N CYS A 201 -8.91 -3.13 13.19
CA CYS A 201 -10.19 -3.02 13.89
C CYS A 201 -11.17 -2.10 13.15
N ILE A 202 -10.69 -0.94 12.73
CA ILE A 202 -11.52 0.07 12.05
C ILE A 202 -12.03 -0.48 10.72
N GLY A 203 -11.17 -1.16 9.95
CA GLY A 203 -11.58 -1.76 8.68
C GLY A 203 -12.67 -2.83 8.86
N GLU A 204 -12.52 -3.73 9.81
CA GLU A 204 -13.57 -4.73 10.13
C GLU A 204 -14.91 -4.09 10.52
N MET A 205 -14.89 -2.95 11.22
CA MET A 205 -16.09 -2.25 11.67
C MET A 205 -16.73 -1.40 10.57
N ALA A 206 -15.91 -0.68 9.80
CA ALA A 206 -16.39 0.25 8.80
C ALA A 206 -16.78 -0.46 7.49
N GLY A 207 -16.10 -1.54 7.14
CA GLY A 207 -16.26 -2.14 5.82
C GLY A 207 -15.93 -1.13 4.72
N SER A 208 -16.89 -0.85 3.86
CA SER A 208 -16.76 0.14 2.78
C SER A 208 -17.17 1.57 3.17
N LEU A 209 -17.55 1.81 4.42
CA LEU A 209 -17.91 3.14 4.93
C LEU A 209 -16.65 3.97 5.24
N ASP A 210 -16.79 5.29 5.21
CA ASP A 210 -15.71 6.22 5.53
C ASP A 210 -15.72 6.54 7.05
N PRO A 211 -14.75 6.01 7.83
CA PRO A 211 -14.73 6.18 9.26
C PRO A 211 -14.22 7.56 9.68
N VAL A 212 -14.87 8.13 10.69
CA VAL A 212 -14.43 9.34 11.40
C VAL A 212 -14.00 8.93 12.81
N LEU A 213 -12.73 9.19 13.14
CA LEU A 213 -12.15 8.83 14.43
C LEU A 213 -12.03 10.07 15.31
N VAL A 214 -12.49 9.93 16.57
CA VAL A 214 -12.29 10.92 17.63
C VAL A 214 -11.47 10.28 18.74
N PHE A 215 -10.29 10.82 19.00
CA PHE A 215 -9.39 10.34 20.03
C PHE A 215 -9.68 11.02 21.37
N LYS A 216 -9.88 10.25 22.45
CA LYS A 216 -10.03 10.75 23.82
C LYS A 216 -8.70 11.26 24.37
N ASN A 217 -7.61 10.59 23.98
CA ASN A 217 -6.25 10.96 24.35
C ASN A 217 -5.62 11.82 23.26
N LYS A 218 -4.67 12.66 23.64
CA LYS A 218 -3.90 13.46 22.68
C LYS A 218 -2.91 12.55 21.96
N VAL A 219 -3.11 12.33 20.68
CA VAL A 219 -2.22 11.57 19.80
C VAL A 219 -1.56 12.48 18.77
N ARG A 220 -0.40 12.05 18.27
CA ARG A 220 0.34 12.72 17.19
C ARG A 220 0.94 11.64 16.29
N PRO A 221 0.15 11.11 15.36
CA PRO A 221 0.65 10.06 14.47
C PRO A 221 1.81 10.57 13.61
N SER A 222 2.81 9.74 13.45
CA SER A 222 3.88 9.90 12.47
C SER A 222 3.39 9.56 11.08
N GLN A 223 4.22 9.75 10.07
CA GLN A 223 3.95 9.33 8.70
C GLN A 223 3.78 7.82 8.60
N GLU A 224 4.62 7.08 9.31
CA GLU A 224 4.57 5.62 9.38
C GLU A 224 3.29 5.12 10.05
N ASP A 225 2.82 5.80 11.11
CA ASP A 225 1.58 5.44 11.80
C ASP A 225 0.36 5.58 10.88
N PHE A 226 0.27 6.68 10.13
CA PHE A 226 -0.79 6.84 9.13
C PHE A 226 -0.73 5.78 8.04
N LEU A 227 0.47 5.41 7.60
CA LEU A 227 0.66 4.41 6.55
C LEU A 227 0.21 3.02 7.04
N TYR A 228 0.62 2.63 8.26
CA TYR A 228 0.18 1.37 8.87
C TYR A 228 -1.32 1.34 9.08
N PHE A 229 -1.87 2.38 9.69
CA PHE A 229 -3.32 2.51 9.88
C PHE A 229 -4.09 2.32 8.57
N GLY A 230 -3.73 3.09 7.54
CA GLY A 230 -4.43 3.05 6.24
C GLY A 230 -4.28 1.71 5.53
N ALA A 231 -3.08 1.11 5.56
CA ALA A 231 -2.83 -0.19 4.95
C ALA A 231 -3.67 -1.31 5.57
N GLU A 232 -3.78 -1.31 6.89
CA GLU A 232 -4.53 -2.33 7.62
C GLU A 232 -6.04 -2.13 7.51
N ALA A 233 -6.54 -0.89 7.58
CA ALA A 233 -7.94 -0.56 7.37
C ALA A 233 -8.41 -0.91 5.94
N ALA A 234 -7.54 -0.73 4.95
CA ALA A 234 -7.82 -1.16 3.58
C ALA A 234 -7.83 -2.68 3.43
N THR A 235 -6.98 -3.40 4.18
CA THR A 235 -6.88 -4.87 4.12
C THR A 235 -8.09 -5.54 4.75
N SER A 236 -8.52 -5.10 5.93
CA SER A 236 -9.62 -5.71 6.69
C SER A 236 -11.02 -5.26 6.24
N GLY A 237 -11.17 -4.03 5.71
CA GLY A 237 -12.48 -3.45 5.39
C GLY A 237 -12.57 -2.73 4.07
N ALA A 238 -11.54 -2.73 3.23
CA ALA A 238 -11.51 -1.98 1.98
C ALA A 238 -11.65 -0.45 2.14
N VAL A 239 -11.35 0.11 3.31
CA VAL A 239 -11.36 1.55 3.59
C VAL A 239 -10.43 2.28 2.63
N ALA A 240 -10.94 3.28 1.91
CA ALA A 240 -10.18 4.09 0.96
C ALA A 240 -10.07 5.56 1.38
N MET A 241 -10.90 5.97 2.34
CA MET A 241 -10.95 7.30 2.92
C MET A 241 -11.21 7.20 4.42
N TYR A 242 -10.62 8.09 5.21
CA TYR A 242 -10.89 8.18 6.65
C TYR A 242 -10.61 9.60 7.16
N HIS A 243 -11.22 9.94 8.29
CA HIS A 243 -10.96 11.19 8.99
C HIS A 243 -10.49 10.92 10.43
N MET A 244 -9.49 11.68 10.86
CA MET A 244 -9.07 11.78 12.26
C MET A 244 -9.28 13.23 12.70
N VAL A 245 -10.27 13.47 13.55
CA VAL A 245 -10.70 14.81 13.93
C VAL A 245 -9.58 15.59 14.61
N GLY A 246 -9.31 16.80 14.11
CA GLY A 246 -8.22 17.67 14.56
C GLY A 246 -6.83 17.25 14.13
N ILE A 247 -6.71 16.22 13.25
CA ILE A 247 -5.45 15.63 12.81
C ILE A 247 -5.35 15.61 11.28
N THR A 248 -6.32 15.00 10.58
CA THR A 248 -6.31 14.96 9.11
C THR A 248 -6.83 16.25 8.51
N PRO A 249 -6.33 16.67 7.33
CA PRO A 249 -6.56 18.03 6.81
C PRO A 249 -8.02 18.36 6.50
N GLU A 250 -8.83 17.37 6.12
CA GLU A 250 -10.25 17.58 5.80
C GLU A 250 -11.18 17.43 7.03
N ALA A 251 -10.62 17.12 8.21
CA ALA A 251 -11.36 16.96 9.46
C ALA A 251 -10.83 17.87 10.59
N PRO A 252 -10.71 19.19 10.39
CA PRO A 252 -10.28 20.10 11.46
C PRO A 252 -11.26 20.11 12.65
N THR A 253 -12.53 19.81 12.40
CA THR A 253 -13.57 19.61 13.42
C THR A 253 -14.44 18.41 13.07
N LEU A 254 -15.23 17.95 14.04
CA LEU A 254 -16.17 16.85 13.84
C LEU A 254 -17.26 17.22 12.79
N GLU A 255 -17.73 18.47 12.81
CA GLU A 255 -18.71 18.98 11.84
C GLU A 255 -18.13 18.99 10.42
N ALA A 256 -16.87 19.36 10.27
CA ALA A 256 -16.19 19.35 8.98
C ALA A 256 -16.05 17.93 8.44
N ALA A 257 -15.67 16.97 9.29
CA ALA A 257 -15.55 15.56 8.91
C ALA A 257 -16.86 14.98 8.36
N PHE A 258 -18.02 15.44 8.84
CA PHE A 258 -19.33 15.02 8.34
C PHE A 258 -19.96 16.00 7.33
N GLY A 259 -19.22 16.99 6.83
CA GLY A 259 -19.69 17.94 5.81
C GLY A 259 -20.91 18.75 6.25
N GLY A 260 -21.04 19.05 7.54
CA GLY A 260 -22.20 19.73 8.12
C GLY A 260 -23.47 18.88 8.21
N LYS A 261 -23.43 17.59 7.85
CA LYS A 261 -24.53 16.64 8.05
C LYS A 261 -24.73 16.35 9.55
N LYS A 262 -25.88 15.77 9.90
CA LYS A 262 -26.12 15.33 11.27
C LYS A 262 -25.08 14.28 11.68
N ILE A 263 -24.33 14.57 12.74
CA ILE A 263 -23.34 13.66 13.30
C ILE A 263 -24.05 12.45 13.90
N PRO A 264 -23.69 11.20 13.49
CA PRO A 264 -24.27 10.00 14.06
C PRO A 264 -23.81 9.78 15.51
N ALA A 265 -24.51 8.97 16.25
CA ALA A 265 -23.98 8.47 17.52
C ALA A 265 -22.75 7.60 17.27
N PRO A 266 -21.78 7.56 18.19
CA PRO A 266 -20.64 6.67 18.05
C PRO A 266 -21.08 5.20 17.87
N ALA A 267 -20.60 4.56 16.81
CA ALA A 267 -20.89 3.15 16.54
C ALA A 267 -20.06 2.23 17.44
N ALA A 268 -18.89 2.67 17.88
CA ALA A 268 -18.00 1.91 18.75
C ALA A 268 -17.11 2.82 19.59
N LEU A 269 -16.62 2.27 20.70
CA LEU A 269 -15.50 2.78 21.48
C LEU A 269 -14.37 1.76 21.44
N ILE A 270 -13.25 2.14 20.85
CA ILE A 270 -12.03 1.34 20.83
C ILE A 270 -11.23 1.64 22.09
N THR A 271 -10.91 0.58 22.84
CA THR A 271 -10.12 0.65 24.08
C THR A 271 -8.86 -0.21 23.96
N ASN A 272 -7.94 -0.12 24.93
CA ASN A 272 -6.79 -1.04 25.02
C ASN A 272 -7.23 -2.51 25.01
N LYS A 273 -8.37 -2.81 25.63
CA LYS A 273 -8.94 -4.17 25.60
C LYS A 273 -9.36 -4.57 24.18
N THR A 274 -10.01 -3.68 23.45
CA THR A 274 -10.43 -3.93 22.05
C THR A 274 -9.22 -4.25 21.18
N LEU A 275 -8.14 -3.46 21.28
CA LEU A 275 -6.90 -3.70 20.54
C LEU A 275 -6.26 -5.04 20.94
N LYS A 276 -6.23 -5.36 22.24
CA LYS A 276 -5.67 -6.63 22.71
C LYS A 276 -6.49 -7.84 22.27
N ASP A 277 -7.82 -7.74 22.27
CA ASP A 277 -8.71 -8.78 21.77
C ASP A 277 -8.48 -9.01 20.25
N GLN A 278 -8.28 -7.94 19.48
CA GLN A 278 -7.96 -8.02 18.05
C GLN A 278 -6.57 -8.64 17.81
N GLU A 279 -5.56 -8.18 18.53
CA GLU A 279 -4.23 -8.76 18.48
C GLU A 279 -4.28 -10.27 18.75
N THR A 280 -5.02 -10.71 19.76
CA THR A 280 -5.16 -12.12 20.14
C THR A 280 -5.78 -12.96 19.01
N LYS A 281 -6.76 -12.42 18.27
CA LYS A 281 -7.35 -13.11 17.11
C LYS A 281 -6.33 -13.32 15.98
N LEU A 282 -5.42 -12.36 15.80
CA LEU A 282 -4.48 -12.32 14.70
C LEU A 282 -3.16 -13.07 14.99
N THR A 283 -2.89 -13.44 16.25
CA THR A 283 -1.54 -13.86 16.69
C THR A 283 -1.47 -15.27 17.28
N ALA A 284 -2.36 -16.18 16.92
CA ALA A 284 -2.55 -17.46 17.60
C ALA A 284 -1.42 -18.50 17.41
N ALA A 285 -0.44 -18.28 16.53
CA ALA A 285 0.58 -19.28 16.21
C ALA A 285 1.81 -19.17 17.12
N THR A 286 2.33 -20.33 17.56
CA THR A 286 3.59 -20.50 18.30
C THR A 286 4.40 -21.66 17.73
N GLY A 287 5.68 -21.74 18.03
CA GLY A 287 6.55 -22.81 17.58
C GLY A 287 7.80 -22.33 16.86
N ASP A 288 8.50 -23.24 16.17
CA ASP A 288 9.71 -22.91 15.42
C ASP A 288 9.34 -22.06 14.20
N ILE A 289 10.16 -21.06 13.88
CA ILE A 289 9.96 -20.14 12.78
C ILE A 289 11.07 -20.27 11.75
N ASN A 290 10.71 -20.08 10.48
CA ASN A 290 11.66 -20.15 9.38
C ASN A 290 11.88 -18.77 8.72
N LEU A 291 10.96 -17.83 8.95
CA LEU A 291 10.99 -16.53 8.31
C LEU A 291 10.52 -15.43 9.25
N VAL A 292 11.26 -14.33 9.30
CA VAL A 292 10.76 -13.02 9.71
C VAL A 292 10.73 -12.14 8.49
N MET A 293 9.56 -11.56 8.18
CA MET A 293 9.36 -10.70 7.02
C MET A 293 8.73 -9.37 7.48
N LEU A 294 9.49 -8.30 7.33
CA LEU A 294 9.09 -6.94 7.71
C LEU A 294 9.05 -6.03 6.49
N GLY A 295 8.19 -5.02 6.51
CA GLY A 295 8.08 -4.04 5.42
C GLY A 295 6.86 -4.26 4.52
N CYS A 296 5.71 -4.44 5.11
CA CYS A 296 4.41 -4.38 4.44
C CYS A 296 3.45 -3.46 5.23
N PRO A 297 3.41 -2.15 4.87
CA PRO A 297 4.09 -1.45 3.76
C PRO A 297 5.61 -1.37 3.89
N HIS A 298 6.27 -1.05 2.76
CA HIS A 298 7.73 -0.92 2.72
C HIS A 298 8.28 -0.03 3.83
N TYR A 299 9.34 -0.51 4.47
CA TYR A 299 9.99 0.18 5.58
C TYR A 299 10.73 1.44 5.14
N THR A 300 10.63 2.47 5.98
CA THR A 300 11.45 3.68 5.92
C THR A 300 12.84 3.43 6.52
N TYR A 301 13.77 4.35 6.27
CA TYR A 301 15.12 4.29 6.87
C TYR A 301 15.08 4.30 8.42
N SER A 302 14.14 5.05 9.02
CA SER A 302 13.96 5.12 10.47
C SER A 302 13.60 3.77 11.08
N GLN A 303 12.70 3.03 10.45
CA GLN A 303 12.31 1.69 10.89
C GLN A 303 13.45 0.67 10.75
N ILE A 304 14.26 0.77 9.67
CA ILE A 304 15.44 -0.07 9.47
C ILE A 304 16.50 0.19 10.57
N LEU A 305 16.70 1.45 10.94
CA LEU A 305 17.63 1.83 12.00
C LEU A 305 17.20 1.27 13.36
N GLU A 306 15.89 1.21 13.62
CA GLU A 306 15.36 0.64 14.87
C GLU A 306 15.62 -0.87 14.96
N ILE A 307 15.57 -1.60 13.86
CA ILE A 307 15.91 -3.03 13.82
C ILE A 307 17.36 -3.26 14.29
N GLU A 308 18.31 -2.46 13.81
CA GLU A 308 19.72 -2.58 14.22
C GLU A 308 19.87 -2.37 15.74
N ARG A 309 19.17 -1.37 16.28
CA ARG A 309 19.17 -1.10 17.73
C ARG A 309 18.60 -2.27 18.53
N LEU A 310 17.49 -2.85 18.09
CA LEU A 310 16.83 -3.97 18.77
C LEU A 310 17.69 -5.23 18.77
N PHE A 311 18.44 -5.51 17.70
CA PHE A 311 19.39 -6.63 17.69
C PHE A 311 20.50 -6.47 18.72
N ALA A 312 20.97 -5.24 19.00
CA ALA A 312 22.03 -4.95 19.98
C ALA A 312 23.27 -5.87 19.83
N GLY A 313 23.66 -6.15 18.58
CA GLY A 313 24.78 -7.03 18.24
C GLY A 313 24.50 -8.53 18.29
N ARG A 314 23.30 -8.96 18.69
CA ARG A 314 22.86 -10.38 18.62
C ARG A 314 22.59 -10.77 17.17
N LYS A 315 22.54 -12.06 16.89
CA LYS A 315 22.37 -12.58 15.52
C LYS A 315 21.06 -13.31 15.35
N VAL A 316 20.59 -13.32 14.12
CA VAL A 316 19.48 -14.18 13.69
C VAL A 316 19.88 -15.64 13.86
N SER A 317 18.94 -16.48 14.32
CA SER A 317 19.12 -17.93 14.44
C SER A 317 19.43 -18.55 13.08
N HIS A 318 20.25 -19.59 13.07
CA HIS A 318 20.71 -20.24 11.83
C HIS A 318 19.61 -20.90 11.00
N ASN A 319 18.46 -21.21 11.61
CA ASN A 319 17.29 -21.82 10.96
C ASN A 319 16.23 -20.79 10.51
N THR A 320 16.48 -19.51 10.69
CA THR A 320 15.53 -18.43 10.40
C THR A 320 16.11 -17.49 9.34
N ALA A 321 15.35 -17.20 8.30
CA ALA A 321 15.63 -16.10 7.39
C ALA A 321 14.99 -14.81 7.94
N PHE A 322 15.71 -13.70 7.91
CA PHE A 322 15.19 -12.39 8.27
C PHE A 322 15.28 -11.44 7.08
N TRP A 323 14.13 -10.97 6.60
CA TRP A 323 14.05 -10.07 5.47
C TRP A 323 13.37 -8.75 5.83
N ILE A 324 14.00 -7.66 5.41
CA ILE A 324 13.42 -6.31 5.40
C ILE A 324 13.12 -5.95 3.96
N LEU A 325 11.86 -5.65 3.67
CA LEU A 325 11.42 -5.08 2.41
C LEU A 325 11.28 -3.57 2.61
N ALA A 326 12.01 -2.80 1.82
CA ALA A 326 12.09 -1.37 2.01
C ALA A 326 11.98 -0.62 0.67
N GLU A 327 11.67 0.65 0.74
CA GLU A 327 11.73 1.48 -0.46
C GLU A 327 13.19 1.69 -0.89
N SER A 328 13.40 1.89 -2.20
CA SER A 328 14.74 1.93 -2.78
C SER A 328 15.63 3.04 -2.19
N GLY A 329 15.05 4.20 -1.85
CA GLY A 329 15.78 5.29 -1.20
C GLY A 329 16.21 4.95 0.21
N ALA A 330 15.41 4.20 0.98
CA ALA A 330 15.79 3.72 2.31
C ALA A 330 16.92 2.69 2.22
N VAL A 331 16.88 1.79 1.21
CA VAL A 331 17.97 0.85 0.93
C VAL A 331 19.26 1.59 0.60
N GLU A 332 19.19 2.59 -0.27
CA GLU A 332 20.34 3.41 -0.66
C GLU A 332 20.93 4.18 0.55
N LEU A 333 20.08 4.74 1.42
CA LEU A 333 20.53 5.39 2.65
C LEU A 333 21.19 4.39 3.61
N ALA A 334 20.66 3.17 3.70
CA ALA A 334 21.25 2.11 4.50
C ALA A 334 22.64 1.67 3.98
N GLU A 335 22.80 1.64 2.65
CA GLU A 335 24.11 1.40 2.02
C GLU A 335 25.11 2.52 2.36
N ARG A 336 24.75 3.79 2.13
CA ARG A 336 25.62 4.95 2.37
C ARG A 336 26.02 5.09 3.83
N SER A 337 25.12 4.75 4.76
CA SER A 337 25.39 4.79 6.20
C SER A 337 26.10 3.53 6.74
N ARG A 338 26.36 2.54 5.88
CA ARG A 338 26.85 1.20 6.24
C ARG A 338 25.91 0.42 7.18
N LEU A 339 24.67 0.83 7.30
CA LEU A 339 23.66 0.14 8.11
C LEU A 339 23.34 -1.24 7.53
N ARG A 340 23.26 -1.35 6.20
CA ARG A 340 23.04 -2.64 5.53
C ARG A 340 24.12 -3.65 5.88
N GLN A 341 25.41 -3.28 5.79
CA GLN A 341 26.52 -4.16 6.13
C GLN A 341 26.48 -4.61 7.61
N LYS A 342 26.10 -3.70 8.52
CA LYS A 342 25.92 -4.07 9.94
C LYS A 342 24.80 -5.10 10.11
N LEU A 343 23.68 -4.90 9.45
CA LEU A 343 22.53 -5.82 9.50
C LEU A 343 22.88 -7.19 8.88
N GLU A 344 23.58 -7.22 7.76
CA GLU A 344 24.04 -8.47 7.12
C GLU A 344 24.97 -9.28 8.03
N LEU A 345 25.82 -8.64 8.81
CA LEU A 345 26.68 -9.31 9.83
C LEU A 345 25.85 -9.96 10.96
N LEU A 346 24.63 -9.46 11.19
CA LEU A 346 23.68 -10.03 12.15
C LEU A 346 22.80 -11.14 11.53
N GLY A 347 22.89 -11.36 10.22
CA GLY A 347 22.06 -12.33 9.49
C GLY A 347 20.75 -11.75 8.93
N VAL A 348 20.59 -10.42 8.97
CA VAL A 348 19.44 -9.72 8.41
C VAL A 348 19.70 -9.37 6.94
N ARG A 349 18.75 -9.68 6.08
CA ARG A 349 18.80 -9.32 4.66
C ARG A 349 17.82 -8.19 4.36
N MET A 350 18.19 -7.35 3.41
CA MET A 350 17.37 -6.23 2.98
C MET A 350 17.22 -6.23 1.47
N VAL A 351 16.00 -6.04 0.99
CA VAL A 351 15.71 -5.94 -0.43
C VAL A 351 14.78 -4.75 -0.71
N GLY A 352 15.11 -4.00 -1.75
CA GLY A 352 14.21 -3.03 -2.36
C GLY A 352 13.32 -3.66 -3.42
N ASN A 353 12.45 -2.88 -4.02
CA ASN A 353 11.70 -3.23 -5.23
C ASN A 353 10.76 -4.45 -5.12
N THR A 354 10.66 -5.09 -3.95
CA THR A 354 10.06 -6.42 -3.81
C THR A 354 8.82 -6.37 -2.92
N CYS A 355 7.75 -7.04 -3.36
CA CYS A 355 6.54 -7.25 -2.57
C CYS A 355 6.62 -8.55 -1.75
N ILE A 356 5.87 -8.59 -0.66
CA ILE A 356 5.71 -9.79 0.18
C ILE A 356 4.95 -10.92 -0.55
N ASP A 357 4.23 -10.61 -1.63
CA ASP A 357 3.36 -11.56 -2.33
C ASP A 357 3.99 -12.17 -3.59
N GLU A 358 5.29 -12.01 -3.78
CA GLU A 358 6.00 -12.46 -4.97
C GLU A 358 6.39 -13.95 -4.95
N PRO A 359 6.54 -14.59 -6.13
CA PRO A 359 6.84 -16.02 -6.26
C PRO A 359 8.14 -16.45 -5.58
N CYS A 360 9.12 -15.56 -5.44
CA CYS A 360 10.40 -15.87 -4.80
C CYS A 360 10.28 -16.37 -3.35
N TRP A 361 9.16 -16.11 -2.68
CA TRP A 361 8.92 -16.55 -1.29
C TRP A 361 8.28 -17.92 -1.16
N LYS A 362 8.01 -18.64 -2.27
CA LYS A 362 7.36 -19.96 -2.26
C LYS A 362 8.12 -21.03 -1.46
N SER A 363 9.44 -20.89 -1.31
CA SER A 363 10.26 -21.81 -0.50
C SER A 363 9.90 -21.84 0.98
N PHE A 364 9.13 -20.85 1.46
CA PHE A 364 8.66 -20.76 2.85
C PHE A 364 7.22 -21.25 3.03
N GLU A 365 6.53 -21.67 1.97
CA GLU A 365 5.17 -22.22 2.07
C GLU A 365 5.12 -23.39 3.04
N GLY A 366 4.06 -23.47 3.87
CA GLY A 366 3.90 -24.48 4.91
C GLY A 366 4.72 -24.27 6.18
N SER A 367 5.62 -23.24 6.24
CA SER A 367 6.39 -22.91 7.43
C SER A 367 5.83 -21.68 8.15
N LEU A 368 6.03 -21.59 9.46
CA LEU A 368 5.59 -20.45 10.26
C LEU A 368 6.49 -19.25 10.02
N GLY A 369 5.88 -18.13 9.61
CA GLY A 369 6.51 -16.82 9.51
C GLY A 369 6.10 -15.88 10.65
N VAL A 370 6.85 -14.78 10.81
CA VAL A 370 6.58 -13.72 11.77
C VAL A 370 6.67 -12.36 11.09
N THR A 371 5.74 -11.47 11.39
CA THR A 371 5.70 -10.11 10.87
C THR A 371 5.09 -9.15 11.88
N ASP A 372 5.26 -7.86 11.67
CA ASP A 372 4.60 -6.80 12.45
C ASP A 372 3.36 -6.22 11.75
N SER A 373 2.96 -6.80 10.61
CA SER A 373 1.85 -6.32 9.79
C SER A 373 0.75 -7.36 9.60
N PRO A 374 -0.48 -7.08 10.05
CA PRO A 374 -1.66 -7.87 9.70
C PRO A 374 -1.83 -8.07 8.20
N LYS A 375 -1.56 -7.06 7.39
CA LYS A 375 -1.62 -7.13 5.93
C LYS A 375 -0.64 -8.17 5.37
N CYS A 376 0.59 -8.20 5.86
CA CYS A 376 1.57 -9.20 5.47
C CYS A 376 1.08 -10.61 5.79
N ALA A 377 0.61 -10.83 7.02
CA ALA A 377 0.07 -12.12 7.45
C ALA A 377 -1.10 -12.55 6.56
N TYR A 378 -2.06 -11.66 6.29
CA TYR A 378 -3.22 -11.92 5.43
C TYR A 378 -2.84 -12.41 4.03
N TYR A 379 -1.91 -11.73 3.36
CA TYR A 379 -1.50 -12.12 2.01
C TYR A 379 -0.67 -13.40 2.01
N ARG A 380 0.23 -13.60 2.97
CA ARG A 380 1.07 -14.80 3.07
C ARG A 380 0.26 -16.05 3.42
N GLU A 381 -0.74 -15.92 4.28
CA GLU A 381 -1.65 -17.02 4.61
C GLU A 381 -2.40 -17.53 3.37
N ARG A 382 -2.81 -16.65 2.48
CA ARG A 382 -3.45 -17.01 1.19
C ARG A 382 -2.50 -17.74 0.24
N ARG A 383 -1.18 -17.64 0.46
CA ARG A 383 -0.13 -18.39 -0.23
C ARG A 383 0.26 -19.67 0.51
N GLY A 384 -0.52 -20.10 1.49
CA GLY A 384 -0.25 -21.31 2.26
C GLY A 384 0.88 -21.18 3.29
N GLN A 385 1.26 -19.97 3.65
CA GLN A 385 2.25 -19.72 4.69
C GLN A 385 1.60 -19.04 5.89
N PRO A 386 1.43 -19.71 7.04
CA PRO A 386 0.92 -19.10 8.25
C PRO A 386 1.91 -18.09 8.81
N PHE A 387 1.41 -16.94 9.27
CA PHE A 387 2.19 -15.88 9.90
C PHE A 387 1.65 -15.54 11.28
N ALA A 388 2.54 -15.42 12.25
CA ALA A 388 2.24 -14.80 13.53
C ALA A 388 2.53 -13.29 13.46
N ILE A 389 1.61 -12.50 13.98
CA ILE A 389 1.77 -11.05 14.05
C ILE A 389 2.33 -10.69 15.42
N ARG A 390 3.42 -9.94 15.46
CA ARG A 390 4.16 -9.55 16.67
C ARG A 390 4.65 -8.11 16.56
N ARG A 391 4.84 -7.45 17.69
CA ARG A 391 5.53 -6.17 17.75
C ARG A 391 6.92 -6.27 17.15
N LEU A 392 7.47 -5.18 16.64
CA LEU A 392 8.81 -5.19 16.01
C LEU A 392 9.89 -5.79 16.92
N SER A 393 9.89 -5.43 18.21
CA SER A 393 10.81 -6.00 19.20
C SER A 393 10.65 -7.51 19.37
N GLU A 394 9.43 -8.00 19.36
CA GLU A 394 9.12 -9.44 19.48
C GLU A 394 9.49 -10.20 18.18
N CYS A 395 9.34 -9.57 17.01
CA CYS A 395 9.83 -10.14 15.74
C CYS A 395 11.35 -10.36 15.77
N VAL A 396 12.09 -9.38 16.30
CA VAL A 396 13.56 -9.49 16.47
C VAL A 396 13.91 -10.58 17.47
N GLU A 397 13.23 -10.66 18.63
CA GLU A 397 13.47 -11.71 19.62
C GLU A 397 13.15 -13.10 19.08
N ALA A 398 12.05 -13.25 18.34
CA ALA A 398 11.70 -14.50 17.68
C ALA A 398 12.79 -14.93 16.67
N ALA A 399 13.31 -13.98 15.89
CA ALA A 399 14.41 -14.26 14.95
C ALA A 399 15.69 -14.70 15.63
N ILE A 400 16.04 -14.12 16.78
CA ILE A 400 17.24 -14.48 17.56
C ILE A 400 17.07 -15.88 18.15
N LYS A 401 15.90 -16.21 18.67
CA LYS A 401 15.59 -17.53 19.24
C LYS A 401 15.35 -18.61 18.17
N GLY A 402 14.88 -18.24 16.98
CA GLY A 402 14.42 -19.16 15.95
C GLY A 402 13.05 -19.78 16.23
N ARG A 403 12.29 -19.20 17.18
CA ARG A 403 10.98 -19.69 17.62
C ARG A 403 10.13 -18.60 18.27
N LEU A 404 8.82 -18.83 18.29
CA LEU A 404 7.85 -18.11 19.10
C LEU A 404 7.44 -18.95 20.32
N ASP A 405 7.50 -18.34 21.49
CA ASP A 405 7.10 -18.96 22.77
C ASP A 405 5.58 -18.89 22.95
#